data_e1e7d687bdb54b0769bce88462d608c1
#
_entry.id   e1e7d687bdb54b0769bce88462d608c1
#
_cell.length_a   1.000
_cell.length_b   1.000
_cell.length_c   1.000
_cell.angle_alpha   90.00
_cell.angle_beta   90.00
_cell.angle_gamma   90.00
#
_symmetry.space_group_name_H-M   'P 1'
#
loop_
_entity.id
_entity.type
_entity.pdbx_description
1 polymer ?
#
loop_
_entity_poly.entity_id
_entity_poly.type
_entity_poly.pdbx_seq_one_letter_code
_entity_poly.pdbx_strand_id
1 'polypeptide(L)'
;NSSHIRTEYLFVMVFESVVWAILLYILLSKFMVLLMIPIGKAILQQVILAVGAGIYEEFLFRVLLISGLSSIIGFVFLWEEKGSNIAALIIAAAIFSGFHFMGEYGDYFTMELFLLRFFAGVILGILYYARGFGITAYAHSIYDLIVLIQITIRSPL
;
A
#
# COMPACT_ATOMS: atom_id res chain seq x y z
N ASN A 1 -15.51 -27.84 -19.69
CA ASN A 1 -16.37 -27.44 -18.57
C ASN A 1 -16.45 -25.92 -18.55
N SER A 2 -17.46 -25.36 -19.24
CA SER A 2 -17.80 -23.94 -19.11
C SER A 2 -18.49 -23.77 -17.76
N SER A 3 -17.80 -23.20 -16.80
CA SER A 3 -18.43 -22.76 -15.55
C SER A 3 -19.33 -21.56 -15.87
N HIS A 4 -20.62 -21.84 -16.10
CA HIS A 4 -21.61 -20.79 -16.20
C HIS A 4 -21.75 -20.11 -14.85
N ILE A 5 -21.31 -18.86 -14.76
CA ILE A 5 -21.58 -18.00 -13.61
C ILE A 5 -23.08 -17.80 -13.56
N ARG A 6 -23.74 -18.39 -12.55
CA ARG A 6 -25.17 -18.21 -12.34
C ARG A 6 -25.39 -16.81 -11.78
N THR A 7 -26.15 -16.00 -12.49
CA THR A 7 -26.48 -14.62 -12.09
C THR A 7 -27.11 -14.54 -10.68
N GLU A 8 -27.84 -15.59 -10.29
CA GLU A 8 -28.42 -15.73 -8.94
C GLU A 8 -27.37 -15.65 -7.83
N TYR A 9 -26.19 -16.28 -8.03
CA TYR A 9 -25.11 -16.20 -7.05
C TYR A 9 -24.51 -14.78 -6.94
N LEU A 10 -24.49 -14.02 -8.05
CA LEU A 10 -24.02 -12.65 -8.00
C LEU A 10 -24.92 -11.76 -7.14
N PHE A 11 -26.25 -11.94 -7.24
CA PHE A 11 -27.18 -11.20 -6.40
C PHE A 11 -27.02 -11.57 -4.91
N VAL A 12 -26.87 -12.85 -4.61
CA VAL A 12 -26.63 -13.32 -3.23
C VAL A 12 -25.33 -12.77 -2.69
N MET A 13 -24.25 -12.80 -3.47
CA MET A 13 -22.93 -12.23 -3.09
C MET A 13 -23.02 -10.74 -2.82
N VAL A 14 -23.70 -9.98 -3.67
CA VAL A 14 -23.87 -8.53 -3.46
C VAL A 14 -24.68 -8.27 -2.19
N PHE A 15 -25.78 -9.00 -1.98
CA PHE A 15 -26.59 -8.85 -0.77
C PHE A 15 -25.80 -9.18 0.49
N GLU A 16 -25.08 -10.29 0.50
CA GLU A 16 -24.20 -10.68 1.60
C GLU A 16 -23.12 -9.62 1.86
N SER A 17 -22.50 -9.10 0.80
CA SER A 17 -21.49 -8.04 0.93
C SER A 17 -22.06 -6.75 1.54
N VAL A 18 -23.28 -6.38 1.18
CA VAL A 18 -23.99 -5.23 1.79
C VAL A 18 -24.24 -5.46 3.28
N VAL A 19 -24.70 -6.66 3.66
CA VAL A 19 -24.89 -7.01 5.08
C VAL A 19 -23.58 -6.91 5.86
N TRP A 20 -22.51 -7.49 5.33
CA TRP A 20 -21.18 -7.41 5.94
C TRP A 20 -20.66 -5.98 6.02
N ALA A 21 -20.87 -5.16 4.98
CA ALA A 21 -20.49 -3.76 5.00
C ALA A 21 -21.21 -2.96 6.09
N ILE A 22 -22.51 -3.20 6.29
CA ILE A 22 -23.30 -2.59 7.36
C ILE A 22 -22.80 -3.03 8.73
N LEU A 23 -22.55 -4.33 8.92
CA LEU A 23 -22.00 -4.85 10.18
C LEU A 23 -20.62 -4.27 10.50
N LEU A 24 -19.74 -4.17 9.51
CA LEU A 24 -18.44 -3.53 9.64
C LEU A 24 -18.58 -2.05 9.99
N TYR A 25 -19.49 -1.33 9.33
CA TYR A 25 -19.75 0.08 9.64
C TYR A 25 -20.20 0.27 11.10
N ILE A 26 -21.14 -0.53 11.57
CA ILE A 26 -21.63 -0.48 12.95
C ILE A 26 -20.50 -0.83 13.94
N LEU A 27 -19.72 -1.88 13.66
CA LEU A 27 -18.63 -2.33 14.51
C LEU A 27 -17.54 -1.25 14.59
N LEU A 28 -17.10 -0.75 13.45
CA LEU A 28 -16.05 0.26 13.38
C LEU A 28 -16.49 1.60 13.96
N SER A 29 -17.75 2.02 13.75
CA SER A 29 -18.25 3.25 14.37
C SER A 29 -18.29 3.17 15.90
N LYS A 30 -18.69 2.02 16.47
CA LYS A 30 -18.62 1.79 17.93
C LYS A 30 -17.18 1.71 18.43
N PHE A 31 -16.31 1.07 17.68
CA PHE A 31 -14.88 1.00 17.99
C PHE A 31 -14.23 2.39 17.95
N MET A 32 -14.61 3.23 16.98
CA MET A 32 -14.15 4.62 16.91
C MET A 32 -14.61 5.45 18.11
N VAL A 33 -15.83 5.24 18.60
CA VAL A 33 -16.32 5.90 19.84
C VAL A 33 -15.52 5.44 21.06
N LEU A 34 -15.16 4.16 21.13
CA LEU A 34 -14.33 3.60 22.19
C LEU A 34 -12.89 4.14 22.14
N LEU A 35 -12.36 4.38 20.92
CA LEU A 35 -11.05 4.99 20.69
C LEU A 35 -11.07 6.53 20.84
N MET A 36 -12.23 7.17 20.98
CA MET A 36 -12.37 8.59 21.27
C MET A 36 -12.07 8.97 22.73
N ILE A 37 -11.28 8.19 23.45
CA ILE A 37 -10.37 8.66 24.49
C ILE A 37 -9.52 9.75 23.81
N PRO A 38 -9.20 10.89 24.44
CA PRO A 38 -8.77 12.12 23.75
C PRO A 38 -7.38 12.08 23.13
N ILE A 39 -7.15 11.09 22.26
CA ILE A 39 -6.12 11.16 21.25
C ILE A 39 -6.67 12.15 20.23
N GLY A 40 -6.04 13.32 20.09
CA GLY A 40 -6.55 14.38 19.21
C GLY A 40 -6.96 13.83 17.86
N LYS A 41 -8.09 14.27 17.30
CA LYS A 41 -8.62 13.79 16.01
C LYS A 41 -7.56 13.76 14.90
N ALA A 42 -6.59 14.67 14.97
CA ALA A 42 -5.48 14.76 14.04
C ALA A 42 -4.55 13.52 14.10
N ILE A 43 -4.22 13.02 15.29
CA ILE A 43 -3.33 11.85 15.44
C ILE A 43 -4.04 10.58 14.92
N LEU A 44 -5.31 10.40 15.25
CA LEU A 44 -6.06 9.25 14.76
C LEU A 44 -6.16 9.25 13.22
N GLN A 45 -6.41 10.43 12.63
CA GLN A 45 -6.45 10.58 11.17
C GLN A 45 -5.09 10.24 10.55
N GLN A 46 -3.99 10.69 11.12
CA GLN A 46 -2.64 10.39 10.65
C GLN A 46 -2.31 8.89 10.74
N VAL A 47 -2.72 8.23 11.83
CA VAL A 47 -2.54 6.77 12.00
C VAL A 47 -3.32 5.99 10.92
N ILE A 48 -4.58 6.37 10.67
CA ILE A 48 -5.41 5.73 9.62
C ILE A 48 -4.78 5.94 8.25
N LEU A 49 -4.28 7.15 7.97
CA LEU A 49 -3.62 7.45 6.70
C LEU A 49 -2.32 6.66 6.55
N ALA A 50 -1.47 6.58 7.57
CA ALA A 50 -0.22 5.82 7.54
C ALA A 50 -0.46 4.32 7.26
N VAL A 51 -1.41 3.70 7.96
CA VAL A 51 -1.75 2.29 7.74
C VAL A 51 -2.39 2.08 6.36
N GLY A 52 -3.32 2.96 5.98
CA GLY A 52 -3.99 2.90 4.68
C GLY A 52 -3.03 3.10 3.52
N ALA A 53 -2.13 4.08 3.61
CA ALA A 53 -1.10 4.34 2.60
C ALA A 53 -0.17 3.14 2.45
N GLY A 54 0.38 2.59 3.54
CA GLY A 54 1.27 1.43 3.50
C GLY A 54 0.63 0.22 2.81
N ILE A 55 -0.64 -0.07 3.06
CA ILE A 55 -1.36 -1.18 2.38
C ILE A 55 -1.61 -0.84 0.91
N TYR A 56 -2.12 0.36 0.62
CA TYR A 56 -2.47 0.77 -0.73
C TYR A 56 -1.26 0.88 -1.65
N GLU A 57 -0.19 1.48 -1.16
CA GLU A 57 1.05 1.66 -1.92
C GLU A 57 1.73 0.31 -2.22
N GLU A 58 1.76 -0.60 -1.25
CA GLU A 58 2.30 -1.93 -1.49
C GLU A 58 1.47 -2.71 -2.52
N PHE A 59 0.16 -2.59 -2.49
CA PHE A 59 -0.71 -3.20 -3.49
C PHE A 59 -0.44 -2.60 -4.88
N LEU A 60 -0.39 -1.28 -4.99
CA LEU A 60 -0.18 -0.58 -6.25
C LEU A 60 1.21 -0.87 -6.85
N PHE A 61 2.26 -0.69 -6.04
CA PHE A 61 3.63 -0.74 -6.54
C PHE A 61 4.19 -2.16 -6.62
N ARG A 62 3.81 -3.09 -5.73
CA ARG A 62 4.35 -4.47 -5.71
C ARG A 62 3.44 -5.44 -6.44
N VAL A 63 2.15 -5.47 -6.12
CA VAL A 63 1.25 -6.44 -6.76
C VAL A 63 0.95 -6.04 -8.20
N LEU A 64 0.57 -4.79 -8.45
CA LEU A 64 0.17 -4.37 -9.80
C LEU A 64 1.37 -3.95 -10.66
N LEU A 65 2.18 -3.01 -10.19
CA LEU A 65 3.20 -2.39 -11.02
C LEU A 65 4.38 -3.33 -11.30
N ILE A 66 4.96 -3.98 -10.29
CA ILE A 66 6.06 -4.93 -10.50
C ILE A 66 5.59 -6.09 -11.39
N SER A 67 4.44 -6.70 -11.09
CA SER A 67 3.93 -7.82 -11.89
C SER A 67 3.62 -7.41 -13.33
N GLY A 68 3.00 -6.24 -13.52
CA GLY A 68 2.71 -5.70 -14.85
C GLY A 68 3.98 -5.39 -15.64
N LEU A 69 4.93 -4.67 -15.04
CA LEU A 69 6.20 -4.35 -15.70
C LEU A 69 7.03 -5.59 -16.01
N SER A 70 7.12 -6.55 -15.08
CA SER A 70 7.84 -7.79 -15.32
C SER A 70 7.26 -8.56 -16.51
N SER A 71 5.94 -8.65 -16.61
CA SER A 71 5.26 -9.29 -17.73
C SER A 71 5.53 -8.57 -19.06
N ILE A 72 5.46 -7.23 -19.07
CA ILE A 72 5.71 -6.42 -20.27
C ILE A 72 7.19 -6.57 -20.69
N ILE A 73 8.13 -6.43 -19.77
CA ILE A 73 9.57 -6.53 -20.05
C ILE A 73 9.91 -7.92 -20.59
N GLY A 74 9.41 -8.97 -19.95
CA GLY A 74 9.62 -10.35 -20.40
C GLY A 74 9.08 -10.58 -21.81
N PHE A 75 7.88 -10.07 -22.12
CA PHE A 75 7.26 -10.21 -23.43
C PHE A 75 7.96 -9.38 -24.52
N VAL A 76 8.26 -8.11 -24.25
CA VAL A 76 8.81 -7.19 -25.27
C VAL A 76 10.28 -7.47 -25.55
N PHE A 77 11.08 -7.74 -24.52
CA PHE A 77 12.54 -7.92 -24.66
C PHE A 77 12.96 -9.38 -24.67
N LEU A 78 12.01 -10.31 -24.56
CA LEU A 78 12.27 -11.75 -24.47
C LEU A 78 13.26 -12.10 -23.37
N TRP A 79 13.22 -11.37 -22.25
CA TRP A 79 14.08 -11.62 -21.11
C TRP A 79 13.56 -12.80 -20.29
N GLU A 80 14.50 -13.47 -19.65
CA GLU A 80 14.16 -14.49 -18.64
C GLU A 80 13.41 -13.85 -17.47
N GLU A 81 12.57 -14.63 -16.82
CA GLU A 81 11.72 -14.19 -15.69
C GLU A 81 12.52 -13.45 -14.62
N LYS A 82 13.70 -13.99 -14.23
CA LYS A 82 14.54 -13.37 -13.21
C LYS A 82 15.04 -11.97 -13.62
N GLY A 83 15.46 -11.80 -14.86
CA GLY A 83 15.91 -10.52 -15.39
C GLY A 83 14.77 -9.50 -15.43
N SER A 84 13.59 -9.91 -15.92
CA SER A 84 12.39 -9.09 -16.00
C SER A 84 11.94 -8.65 -14.62
N ASN A 85 11.96 -9.54 -13.63
CA ASN A 85 11.58 -9.24 -12.25
C ASN A 85 12.53 -8.22 -11.59
N ILE A 86 13.84 -8.35 -11.80
CA ILE A 86 14.82 -7.39 -11.26
C ILE A 86 14.64 -6.00 -11.90
N ALA A 87 14.50 -5.96 -13.23
CA ALA A 87 14.28 -4.69 -13.92
C ALA A 87 12.97 -4.02 -13.48
N ALA A 88 11.89 -4.78 -13.40
CA ALA A 88 10.59 -4.32 -12.94
C ALA A 88 10.66 -3.75 -11.51
N LEU A 89 11.37 -4.44 -10.59
CA LEU A 89 11.57 -3.98 -9.22
C LEU A 89 12.29 -2.62 -9.17
N ILE A 90 13.38 -2.46 -9.93
CA ILE A 90 14.15 -1.21 -9.96
C ILE A 90 13.32 -0.06 -10.54
N ILE A 91 12.61 -0.31 -11.64
CA ILE A 91 11.73 0.70 -12.25
C ILE A 91 10.59 1.07 -11.30
N ALA A 92 9.93 0.09 -10.71
CA ALA A 92 8.85 0.33 -9.75
C ALA A 92 9.32 1.11 -8.52
N ALA A 93 10.53 0.84 -8.01
CA ALA A 93 11.12 1.59 -6.91
C ALA A 93 11.40 3.06 -7.28
N ALA A 94 11.85 3.32 -8.51
CA ALA A 94 12.05 4.69 -9.00
C ALA A 94 10.70 5.44 -9.15
N ILE A 95 9.68 4.77 -9.69
CA ILE A 95 8.34 5.34 -9.83
C ILE A 95 7.72 5.58 -8.44
N PHE A 96 7.84 4.64 -7.52
CA PHE A 96 7.42 4.78 -6.13
C PHE A 96 8.03 6.03 -5.48
N SER A 97 9.34 6.20 -5.59
CA SER A 97 10.01 7.38 -5.07
C SER A 97 9.51 8.66 -5.73
N GLY A 98 9.41 8.67 -7.06
CA GLY A 98 8.95 9.84 -7.83
C GLY A 98 7.51 10.23 -7.50
N PHE A 99 6.65 9.26 -7.20
CA PHE A 99 5.24 9.50 -6.89
C PHE A 99 5.04 10.37 -5.65
N HIS A 100 5.94 10.30 -4.68
CA HIS A 100 5.89 11.11 -3.45
C HIS A 100 6.15 12.61 -3.66
N PHE A 101 6.64 13.00 -4.82
CA PHE A 101 6.85 14.41 -5.18
C PHE A 101 5.73 14.99 -6.05
N MET A 102 4.67 14.19 -6.29
CA MET A 102 3.55 14.57 -7.15
C MET A 102 2.31 14.92 -6.34
N GLY A 103 1.49 15.82 -6.89
CA GLY A 103 0.21 16.19 -6.31
C GLY A 103 0.30 17.32 -5.27
N GLU A 104 -0.86 17.68 -4.72
CA GLU A 104 -1.02 18.80 -3.78
C GLU A 104 -0.30 18.56 -2.44
N TYR A 105 -0.13 17.30 -2.06
CA TYR A 105 0.52 16.87 -0.81
C TYR A 105 1.93 16.32 -1.05
N GLY A 106 2.46 16.48 -2.27
CA GLY A 106 3.81 16.03 -2.61
C GLY A 106 4.87 16.85 -1.89
N ASP A 107 5.96 16.17 -1.50
CA ASP A 107 7.12 16.84 -0.92
C ASP A 107 7.91 17.63 -1.98
N TYR A 108 8.67 18.63 -1.53
CA TYR A 108 9.63 19.28 -2.40
C TYR A 108 10.73 18.29 -2.82
N PHE A 109 11.00 18.23 -4.12
CA PHE A 109 12.00 17.31 -4.64
C PHE A 109 13.40 17.67 -4.12
N THR A 110 14.04 16.69 -3.49
CA THR A 110 15.48 16.69 -3.20
C THR A 110 16.06 15.32 -3.56
N MET A 111 17.31 15.29 -3.99
CA MET A 111 17.96 14.04 -4.40
C MET A 111 18.08 13.07 -3.22
N GLU A 112 18.30 13.59 -2.02
CA GLU A 112 18.40 12.80 -0.79
C GLU A 112 17.09 12.07 -0.49
N LEU A 113 15.96 12.78 -0.54
CA LEU A 113 14.64 12.18 -0.31
C LEU A 113 14.27 11.19 -1.43
N PHE A 114 14.62 11.52 -2.68
CA PHE A 114 14.41 10.60 -3.79
C PHE A 114 15.18 9.30 -3.58
N LEU A 115 16.47 9.38 -3.28
CA LEU A 115 17.30 8.19 -3.05
C LEU A 115 16.84 7.39 -1.82
N LEU A 116 16.48 8.07 -0.72
CA LEU A 116 15.98 7.42 0.48
C LEU A 116 14.74 6.56 0.15
N ARG A 117 13.76 7.13 -0.54
CA ARG A 117 12.53 6.43 -0.92
C ARG A 117 12.76 5.37 -1.99
N PHE A 118 13.67 5.64 -2.93
CA PHE A 118 14.07 4.65 -3.93
C PHE A 118 14.64 3.39 -3.25
N PHE A 119 15.59 3.56 -2.33
CA PHE A 119 16.15 2.41 -1.60
C PHE A 119 15.12 1.74 -0.70
N ALA A 120 14.24 2.48 -0.02
CA ALA A 120 13.12 1.91 0.69
C ALA A 120 12.23 1.07 -0.25
N GLY A 121 11.93 1.60 -1.43
CA GLY A 121 11.19 0.90 -2.48
C GLY A 121 11.85 -0.40 -2.93
N VAL A 122 13.18 -0.39 -3.10
CA VAL A 122 13.95 -1.60 -3.44
C VAL A 122 13.88 -2.64 -2.30
N ILE A 123 14.08 -2.21 -1.05
CA ILE A 123 14.04 -3.11 0.12
C ILE A 123 12.66 -3.75 0.27
N LEU A 124 11.59 -2.95 0.17
CA LEU A 124 10.22 -3.45 0.23
C LEU A 124 9.89 -4.37 -0.95
N GLY A 125 10.42 -4.09 -2.16
CA GLY A 125 10.28 -4.99 -3.31
C GLY A 125 10.99 -6.32 -3.11
N ILE A 126 12.19 -6.34 -2.53
CA ILE A 126 12.89 -7.57 -2.15
C ILE A 126 12.09 -8.33 -1.09
N LEU A 127 11.56 -7.63 -0.08
CA LEU A 127 10.73 -8.22 0.96
C LEU A 127 9.45 -8.84 0.35
N TYR A 128 8.84 -8.18 -0.63
CA TYR A 128 7.69 -8.70 -1.35
C TYR A 128 7.98 -10.02 -2.05
N TYR A 129 9.11 -10.13 -2.75
CA TYR A 129 9.52 -11.40 -3.37
C TYR A 129 9.86 -12.49 -2.35
N ALA A 130 10.43 -12.12 -1.20
CA ALA A 130 10.82 -13.07 -0.18
C ALA A 130 9.66 -13.56 0.69
N ARG A 131 8.71 -12.69 1.03
CA ARG A 131 7.69 -12.94 2.06
C ARG A 131 6.25 -12.64 1.64
N GLY A 132 6.04 -12.08 0.45
CA GLY A 132 4.74 -11.76 -0.10
C GLY A 132 4.13 -10.46 0.41
N PHE A 133 2.97 -10.12 -0.17
CA PHE A 133 2.27 -8.85 0.02
C PHE A 133 1.97 -8.52 1.49
N GLY A 134 1.43 -9.46 2.25
CA GLY A 134 0.97 -9.18 3.62
C GLY A 134 2.08 -8.69 4.53
N ILE A 135 3.24 -9.39 4.55
CA ILE A 135 4.38 -8.98 5.40
C ILE A 135 4.95 -7.65 4.94
N THR A 136 5.01 -7.40 3.64
CA THR A 136 5.52 -6.14 3.09
C THR A 136 4.60 -4.97 3.46
N ALA A 137 3.28 -5.12 3.32
CA ALA A 137 2.30 -4.11 3.69
C ALA A 137 2.33 -3.80 5.20
N TYR A 138 2.42 -4.82 6.05
CA TYR A 138 2.58 -4.61 7.50
C TYR A 138 3.90 -3.92 7.83
N ALA A 139 5.01 -4.33 7.22
CA ALA A 139 6.32 -3.71 7.47
C ALA A 139 6.32 -2.22 7.09
N HIS A 140 5.74 -1.88 5.94
CA HIS A 140 5.60 -0.48 5.51
C HIS A 140 4.72 0.32 6.46
N SER A 141 3.51 -0.16 6.75
CA SER A 141 2.58 0.53 7.67
C SER A 141 3.18 0.73 9.06
N ILE A 142 3.90 -0.25 9.60
CA ILE A 142 4.56 -0.13 10.90
C ILE A 142 5.70 0.89 10.83
N TYR A 143 6.47 0.89 9.74
CA TYR A 143 7.52 1.90 9.52
C TYR A 143 6.94 3.31 9.52
N ASP A 144 5.86 3.55 8.81
CA ASP A 144 5.19 4.85 8.76
C ASP A 144 4.67 5.30 10.14
N LEU A 145 4.12 4.36 10.92
CA LEU A 145 3.72 4.63 12.30
C LEU A 145 4.90 5.01 13.19
N ILE A 146 6.05 4.35 13.04
CA ILE A 146 7.27 4.69 13.79
C ILE A 146 7.74 6.10 13.43
N VAL A 147 7.76 6.44 12.15
CA VAL A 147 8.12 7.78 11.66
C VAL A 147 7.16 8.84 12.21
N LEU A 148 5.85 8.56 12.15
CA LEU A 148 4.82 9.45 12.70
C LEU A 148 5.02 9.73 14.19
N ILE A 149 5.29 8.69 14.98
CA ILE A 149 5.58 8.82 16.42
C ILE A 149 6.82 9.68 16.65
N GLN A 150 7.89 9.45 15.89
CA GLN A 150 9.14 10.22 16.01
C GLN A 150 8.92 11.71 15.70
N ILE A 151 8.15 12.03 14.67
CA ILE A 151 7.82 13.41 14.31
C ILE A 151 7.00 14.06 15.43
N THR A 152 5.97 13.37 15.92
CA THR A 152 5.09 13.87 17.00
C THR A 152 5.84 14.16 18.30
N ILE A 153 6.82 13.32 18.65
CA ILE A 153 7.65 13.52 19.87
C ILE A 153 8.61 14.69 19.71
N ARG A 154 9.14 14.91 18.49
CA ARG A 154 10.12 15.98 18.22
C ARG A 154 9.50 17.35 18.02
N SER A 155 8.22 17.42 17.70
CA SER A 155 7.45 18.66 17.55
C SER A 155 6.36 18.72 18.62
N PRO A 156 6.72 18.93 19.91
CA PRO A 156 5.71 19.18 20.93
C PRO A 156 4.97 20.48 20.56
N LEU A 157 3.64 20.41 20.58
CA LEU A 157 2.71 21.54 20.39
C LEU A 157 3.04 22.70 21.31
#